data_7d7e78166afc2f69dce49852772e0225
#
_entry.id   7d7e78166afc2f69dce49852772e0225
#
_cell.length_a   1.000
_cell.length_b   1.000
_cell.length_c   1.000
_cell.angle_alpha   90.00
_cell.angle_beta   90.00
_cell.angle_gamma   90.00
#
_symmetry.space_group_name_H-M   'P 1'
#
loop_
_entity.id
_entity.type
_entity.pdbx_description
1 polymer ?
#
loop_
_entity_poly.entity_id
_entity_poly.type
_entity_poly.pdbx_seq_one_letter_code
_entity_poly.pdbx_strand_id
1 'polypeptide(L)'
;MLVVHPSDITTKVLSCLYYGTESQVIDQRMSKRDIEHLLHHCPQRERIMLLGHGSDKGLFSRTDDMIPEFDRIIVGHSHAYHLRRHGANIIGIWCHADKFARKEGLHGLFSGMIISDKTEAEEYGIITLQHHIDEANE
;
A
#
# COMPACT_ATOMS: atom_id res chain seq x y z
N MET A 1 1.87 -13.61 3.09
CA MET A 1 1.66 -12.16 3.11
C MET A 1 0.76 -11.76 1.96
N LEU A 2 -0.18 -10.86 2.21
CA LEU A 2 -1.04 -10.31 1.18
C LEU A 2 -0.49 -8.95 0.75
N VAL A 3 -0.26 -8.77 -0.55
CA VAL A 3 0.26 -7.53 -1.11
C VAL A 3 -0.75 -6.95 -2.09
N VAL A 4 -1.15 -5.71 -1.89
CA VAL A 4 -1.97 -4.96 -2.84
C VAL A 4 -1.06 -3.91 -3.46
N HIS A 5 -0.70 -4.12 -4.72
CA HIS A 5 0.24 -3.26 -5.44
C HIS A 5 -0.26 -3.04 -6.88
N PRO A 6 -1.01 -1.97 -7.12
CA PRO A 6 -1.45 -1.64 -8.49
C PRO A 6 -0.25 -1.52 -9.43
N SER A 7 -0.39 -2.11 -10.61
CA SER A 7 0.67 -2.10 -11.62
C SER A 7 0.83 -0.70 -12.19
N ASP A 8 2.02 -0.10 -11.96
CA ASP A 8 2.33 1.25 -12.40
C ASP A 8 3.85 1.36 -12.51
N ILE A 9 4.32 1.98 -13.59
CA ILE A 9 5.76 2.12 -13.85
C ILE A 9 6.44 2.91 -12.73
N THR A 10 5.80 3.95 -12.21
CA THR A 10 6.41 4.82 -11.20
C THR A 10 6.53 4.17 -9.83
N THR A 11 5.71 3.14 -9.54
CA THR A 11 5.75 2.43 -8.26
C THR A 11 6.32 1.01 -8.38
N LYS A 12 6.70 0.60 -9.57
CA LYS A 12 7.22 -0.76 -9.81
C LYS A 12 8.41 -1.09 -8.91
N VAL A 13 9.22 -0.11 -8.60
CA VAL A 13 10.40 -0.26 -7.75
C VAL A 13 10.02 -0.75 -6.34
N LEU A 14 8.81 -0.47 -5.87
CA LEU A 14 8.35 -0.93 -4.56
C LEU A 14 8.21 -2.45 -4.48
N SER A 15 8.20 -3.13 -5.61
CA SER A 15 8.16 -4.60 -5.63
C SER A 15 9.36 -5.24 -4.94
N CYS A 16 10.48 -4.51 -4.78
CA CYS A 16 11.64 -5.00 -4.05
C CYS A 16 11.33 -5.29 -2.59
N LEU A 17 10.29 -4.67 -2.03
CA LEU A 17 9.91 -4.84 -0.63
C LEU A 17 9.33 -6.23 -0.35
N TYR A 18 8.75 -6.88 -1.34
CA TYR A 18 8.20 -8.22 -1.18
C TYR A 18 8.85 -9.27 -2.08
N TYR A 19 9.87 -8.88 -2.85
CA TYR A 19 10.60 -9.79 -3.72
C TYR A 19 11.21 -10.93 -2.90
N GLY A 20 11.02 -12.15 -3.36
CA GLY A 20 11.54 -13.34 -2.68
C GLY A 20 10.74 -13.82 -1.49
N THR A 21 9.63 -13.15 -1.17
CA THR A 21 8.72 -13.58 -0.10
C THR A 21 7.59 -14.44 -0.65
N GLU A 22 7.01 -15.29 0.20
CA GLU A 22 5.77 -15.97 -0.14
C GLU A 22 4.62 -14.99 0.05
N SER A 23 4.14 -14.43 -1.06
CA SER A 23 3.07 -13.44 -1.00
C SER A 23 2.10 -13.60 -2.16
N GLN A 24 0.83 -13.31 -1.86
CA GLN A 24 -0.21 -13.17 -2.86
C GLN A 24 -0.25 -11.69 -3.26
N VAL A 25 0.04 -11.41 -4.53
CA VAL A 25 0.09 -10.03 -5.02
C VAL A 25 -1.18 -9.74 -5.82
N ILE A 26 -1.86 -8.67 -5.46
CA ILE A 26 -3.10 -8.23 -6.07
C ILE A 26 -2.86 -6.86 -6.70
N ASP A 27 -3.37 -6.68 -7.91
CA ASP A 27 -3.27 -5.42 -8.63
C ASP A 27 -4.67 -4.84 -8.93
N GLN A 28 -4.71 -3.81 -9.79
CA GLN A 28 -5.94 -3.09 -10.13
C GLN A 28 -6.97 -3.90 -10.90
N ARG A 29 -6.64 -5.11 -11.34
CA ARG A 29 -7.61 -5.98 -12.02
C ARG A 29 -8.66 -6.52 -11.06
N MET A 30 -8.33 -6.59 -9.78
CA MET A 30 -9.29 -6.98 -8.75
C MET A 30 -10.17 -5.78 -8.39
N SER A 31 -11.48 -5.99 -8.31
CA SER A 31 -12.41 -4.94 -7.94
C SER A 31 -12.25 -4.54 -6.47
N LYS A 32 -12.67 -3.33 -6.14
CA LYS A 32 -12.70 -2.82 -4.77
C LYS A 32 -13.46 -3.77 -3.83
N ARG A 33 -14.59 -4.30 -4.30
CA ARG A 33 -15.42 -5.24 -3.55
C ARG A 33 -14.70 -6.57 -3.31
N ASP A 34 -14.00 -7.08 -4.31
CA ASP A 34 -13.26 -8.33 -4.19
C ASP A 34 -12.07 -8.18 -3.24
N ILE A 35 -11.41 -7.04 -3.26
CA ILE A 35 -10.33 -6.74 -2.30
C ILE A 35 -10.90 -6.70 -0.88
N GLU A 36 -12.04 -6.06 -0.68
CA GLU A 36 -12.71 -6.01 0.63
C GLU A 36 -13.03 -7.42 1.12
N HIS A 37 -13.58 -8.27 0.24
CA HIS A 37 -13.89 -9.65 0.57
C HIS A 37 -12.64 -10.43 0.97
N LEU A 38 -11.55 -10.24 0.26
CA LEU A 38 -10.28 -10.90 0.53
C LEU A 38 -9.73 -10.46 1.89
N LEU A 39 -9.79 -9.18 2.20
CA LEU A 39 -9.37 -8.65 3.49
C LEU A 39 -10.22 -9.21 4.64
N HIS A 40 -11.52 -9.36 4.41
CA HIS A 40 -12.43 -9.92 5.41
C HIS A 40 -12.04 -11.36 5.79
N HIS A 41 -11.64 -12.17 4.80
CA HIS A 41 -11.27 -13.56 5.01
C HIS A 41 -9.80 -13.76 5.34
N CYS A 42 -9.00 -12.71 5.30
CA CYS A 42 -7.57 -12.79 5.60
C CYS A 42 -7.36 -13.03 7.11
N PRO A 43 -6.54 -14.01 7.50
CA PRO A 43 -6.26 -14.23 8.92
C PRO A 43 -5.64 -12.99 9.58
N GLN A 44 -6.01 -12.73 10.83
CA GLN A 44 -5.53 -11.54 11.55
C GLN A 44 -4.01 -11.51 11.71
N ARG A 45 -3.36 -12.64 11.67
CA ARG A 45 -1.90 -12.76 11.76
C ARG A 45 -1.19 -12.45 10.45
N GLU A 46 -1.93 -12.45 9.35
CA GLU A 46 -1.38 -12.21 8.03
C GLU A 46 -0.90 -10.78 7.91
N ARG A 47 0.33 -10.61 7.43
CA ARG A 47 0.85 -9.29 7.11
C ARG A 47 0.22 -8.79 5.82
N ILE A 48 -0.20 -7.53 5.82
CA ILE A 48 -0.78 -6.88 4.65
C ILE A 48 0.13 -5.74 4.24
N MET A 49 0.52 -5.72 2.98
CA MET A 49 1.35 -4.66 2.41
C MET A 49 0.55 -3.96 1.32
N LEU A 50 0.40 -2.65 1.44
CA LEU A 50 -0.37 -1.81 0.51
C LEU A 50 0.60 -0.81 -0.11
N LEU A 51 0.83 -0.93 -1.41
CA LEU A 51 1.89 -0.19 -2.11
C LEU A 51 1.35 0.51 -3.35
N GLY A 52 1.72 1.75 -3.58
CA GLY A 52 1.37 2.45 -4.80
C GLY A 52 1.21 3.95 -4.65
N HIS A 53 0.32 4.50 -5.45
CA HIS A 53 -0.09 5.90 -5.36
C HIS A 53 -1.29 6.04 -4.45
N GLY A 54 -1.45 7.20 -3.85
CA GLY A 54 -2.62 7.45 -3.02
C GLY A 54 -2.65 8.83 -2.40
N SER A 55 -3.55 8.97 -1.43
CA SER A 55 -3.73 10.20 -0.68
C SER A 55 -4.21 9.85 0.73
N ASP A 56 -4.65 10.86 1.48
CA ASP A 56 -5.31 10.66 2.77
C ASP A 56 -6.63 9.88 2.65
N LYS A 57 -7.13 9.67 1.44
CA LYS A 57 -8.34 8.90 1.16
C LYS A 57 -8.08 7.42 0.91
N GLY A 58 -6.84 7.04 0.69
CA GLY A 58 -6.47 5.64 0.51
C GLY A 58 -5.52 5.39 -0.66
N LEU A 59 -5.42 4.11 -1.02
CA LEU A 59 -4.57 3.63 -2.10
C LEU A 59 -5.34 3.71 -3.43
N PHE A 60 -4.70 4.29 -4.43
CA PHE A 60 -5.30 4.50 -5.75
C PHE A 60 -4.73 3.56 -6.79
N SER A 61 -5.56 3.20 -7.76
CA SER A 61 -5.12 2.62 -9.02
C SER A 61 -5.29 3.67 -10.11
N ARG A 62 -4.23 3.90 -10.88
CA ARG A 62 -4.33 4.70 -12.10
C ARG A 62 -4.86 3.83 -13.22
N THR A 63 -6.02 4.21 -13.74
CA THR A 63 -6.64 3.48 -14.86
C THR A 63 -6.04 3.87 -16.21
N ASP A 64 -5.50 5.09 -16.29
CA ASP A 64 -4.85 5.60 -17.50
C ASP A 64 -3.81 6.65 -17.10
N ASP A 65 -2.54 6.41 -17.44
CA ASP A 65 -1.46 7.34 -17.16
C ASP A 65 -1.62 8.69 -17.89
N MET A 66 -2.40 8.70 -18.97
CA MET A 66 -2.68 9.90 -19.75
C MET A 66 -3.76 10.77 -19.15
N ILE A 67 -4.55 10.25 -18.21
CA ILE A 67 -5.69 10.95 -17.60
C ILE A 67 -5.63 10.78 -16.07
N PRO A 68 -4.78 11.59 -15.39
CA PRO A 68 -4.55 11.44 -13.94
C PRO A 68 -5.80 11.63 -13.07
N GLU A 69 -6.79 12.38 -13.54
CA GLU A 69 -8.02 12.59 -12.79
C GLU A 69 -8.94 11.38 -12.68
N PHE A 70 -8.62 10.30 -13.39
CA PHE A 70 -9.39 9.06 -13.32
C PHE A 70 -8.79 8.02 -12.39
N ASP A 71 -8.01 8.44 -11.41
CA ASP A 71 -7.52 7.55 -10.39
C ASP A 71 -8.69 6.97 -9.59
N ARG A 72 -8.65 5.65 -9.39
CA ARG A 72 -9.68 4.94 -8.66
C ARG A 72 -9.14 4.46 -7.32
N ILE A 73 -9.85 4.75 -6.24
CA ILE A 73 -9.53 4.21 -4.91
C ILE A 73 -9.80 2.72 -4.92
N ILE A 74 -8.79 1.91 -4.62
CA ILE A 74 -8.92 0.46 -4.52
C ILE A 74 -8.89 -0.04 -3.07
N VAL A 75 -8.22 0.70 -2.19
CA VAL A 75 -8.26 0.47 -0.74
C VAL A 75 -8.53 1.80 -0.06
N GLY A 76 -9.68 1.93 0.55
CA GLY A 76 -10.11 3.18 1.16
C GLY A 76 -10.89 2.97 2.43
N HIS A 77 -11.77 3.92 2.75
CA HIS A 77 -12.56 3.92 3.97
C HIS A 77 -13.35 2.60 4.19
N SER A 78 -13.95 2.06 3.15
CA SER A 78 -14.72 0.82 3.25
C SER A 78 -13.87 -0.39 3.62
N HIS A 79 -12.58 -0.34 3.35
CA HIS A 79 -11.64 -1.42 3.68
C HIS A 79 -11.06 -1.28 5.08
N ALA A 80 -11.11 -0.09 5.66
CA ALA A 80 -10.46 0.21 6.94
C ALA A 80 -10.98 -0.66 8.07
N TYR A 81 -12.27 -1.00 8.05
CA TYR A 81 -12.87 -1.87 9.04
C TYR A 81 -12.13 -3.21 9.13
N HIS A 82 -11.84 -3.81 7.97
CA HIS A 82 -11.15 -5.09 7.91
C HIS A 82 -9.67 -4.94 8.26
N LEU A 83 -9.07 -3.83 7.85
CA LEU A 83 -7.66 -3.56 8.13
C LEU A 83 -7.41 -3.37 9.63
N ARG A 84 -8.33 -2.75 10.37
CA ARG A 84 -8.18 -2.55 11.81
C ARG A 84 -8.01 -3.86 12.57
N ARG A 85 -8.58 -4.95 12.05
CA ARG A 85 -8.50 -6.27 12.67
C ARG A 85 -7.08 -6.86 12.63
N HIS A 86 -6.23 -6.37 11.76
CA HIS A 86 -4.86 -6.85 11.63
C HIS A 86 -3.88 -6.17 12.58
N GLY A 87 -4.33 -5.21 13.37
CA GLY A 87 -3.48 -4.51 14.33
C GLY A 87 -2.29 -3.84 13.66
N ALA A 88 -1.09 -4.13 14.13
CA ALA A 88 0.14 -3.53 13.62
C ALA A 88 0.75 -4.28 12.42
N ASN A 89 0.08 -5.30 11.87
CA ASN A 89 0.60 -6.11 10.78
C ASN A 89 0.39 -5.48 9.39
N ILE A 90 0.17 -4.18 9.32
CA ILE A 90 -0.11 -3.48 8.07
C ILE A 90 1.05 -2.56 7.72
N ILE A 91 1.47 -2.61 6.47
CA ILE A 91 2.45 -1.68 5.90
C ILE A 91 1.79 -0.97 4.73
N GLY A 92 1.70 0.35 4.80
CA GLY A 92 1.11 1.17 3.75
C GLY A 92 2.12 2.16 3.22
N ILE A 93 2.43 2.09 1.93
CA ILE A 93 3.42 2.96 1.29
C ILE A 93 2.78 3.64 0.08
N TRP A 94 2.28 4.83 0.30
CA TRP A 94 1.80 5.77 -0.71
C TRP A 94 1.82 7.18 -0.12
N CYS A 95 1.67 8.19 -0.95
CA CYS A 95 1.69 9.58 -0.45
C CYS A 95 0.54 9.82 0.53
N HIS A 96 0.87 10.27 1.72
CA HIS A 96 -0.09 10.55 2.80
C HIS A 96 -0.80 9.32 3.36
N ALA A 97 -0.17 8.14 3.26
CA ALA A 97 -0.68 6.93 3.89
C ALA A 97 -0.81 7.09 5.42
N ASP A 98 0.11 7.82 6.04
CA ASP A 98 0.07 8.10 7.45
C ASP A 98 -1.18 8.89 7.87
N LYS A 99 -1.61 9.83 7.03
CA LYS A 99 -2.84 10.59 7.27
C LYS A 99 -4.07 9.72 7.15
N PHE A 100 -4.09 8.83 6.17
CA PHE A 100 -5.15 7.84 6.01
C PHE A 100 -5.23 6.94 7.25
N ALA A 101 -4.10 6.41 7.70
CA ALA A 101 -4.04 5.54 8.86
C ALA A 101 -4.55 6.23 10.12
N ARG A 102 -4.15 7.47 10.33
CA ARG A 102 -4.57 8.25 11.50
C ARG A 102 -6.07 8.51 11.48
N LYS A 103 -6.60 8.89 10.34
CA LYS A 103 -8.03 9.17 10.14
C LYS A 103 -8.88 7.92 10.34
N GLU A 104 -8.39 6.76 9.89
CA GLU A 104 -9.14 5.50 9.93
C GLU A 104 -8.82 4.66 11.17
N GLY A 105 -7.96 5.13 12.04
CA GLY A 105 -7.60 4.40 13.26
C GLY A 105 -6.79 3.14 13.01
N LEU A 106 -5.93 3.16 11.99
CA LEU A 106 -5.07 2.02 11.66
C LEU A 106 -3.75 2.10 12.42
N HIS A 107 -3.20 0.93 12.72
CA HIS A 107 -1.88 0.77 13.32
C HIS A 107 -0.96 0.08 12.33
N GLY A 108 0.34 0.25 12.49
CA GLY A 108 1.33 -0.34 11.61
C GLY A 108 2.29 0.72 11.08
N LEU A 109 2.93 0.42 9.95
CA LEU A 109 3.87 1.34 9.32
C LEU A 109 3.23 2.00 8.11
N PHE A 110 3.09 3.31 8.15
CA PHE A 110 2.48 4.08 7.06
C PHE A 110 3.39 5.25 6.68
N SER A 111 3.70 5.36 5.40
CA SER A 111 4.57 6.40 4.89
C SER A 111 3.87 7.77 4.83
N GLY A 112 4.67 8.83 4.91
CA GLY A 112 4.23 10.17 4.62
C GLY A 112 4.29 10.45 3.13
N MET A 113 5.11 11.43 2.72
CA MET A 113 5.28 11.75 1.31
C MET A 113 6.38 10.89 0.68
N ILE A 114 6.13 10.40 -0.53
CA ILE A 114 7.11 9.65 -1.31
C ILE A 114 7.49 10.49 -2.54
N ILE A 115 8.78 10.67 -2.77
CA ILE A 115 9.29 11.32 -3.98
C ILE A 115 9.50 10.24 -5.02
N SER A 116 8.77 10.32 -6.13
CA SER A 116 8.76 9.24 -7.12
C SER A 116 9.17 9.67 -8.54
N ASP A 117 9.50 10.92 -8.73
CA ASP A 117 9.71 11.48 -10.07
C ASP A 117 11.16 11.52 -10.55
N LYS A 118 12.13 11.13 -9.70
CA LYS A 118 13.54 11.07 -10.07
C LYS A 118 14.18 9.79 -9.55
N THR A 119 14.97 9.14 -10.39
CA THR A 119 15.59 7.85 -10.07
C THR A 119 16.42 7.90 -8.79
N GLU A 120 17.24 8.93 -8.61
CA GLU A 120 18.04 9.08 -7.38
C GLU A 120 17.19 9.28 -6.15
N ALA A 121 16.15 10.08 -6.25
CA ALA A 121 15.23 10.32 -5.17
C ALA A 121 14.44 9.04 -4.82
N GLU A 122 14.06 8.27 -5.84
CA GLU A 122 13.41 6.99 -5.64
C GLU A 122 14.31 6.00 -4.91
N GLU A 123 15.56 5.87 -5.33
CA GLU A 123 16.53 4.99 -4.68
C GLU A 123 16.75 5.39 -3.23
N TYR A 124 16.94 6.67 -2.97
CA TYR A 124 17.11 7.16 -1.62
C TYR A 124 15.86 6.91 -0.76
N GLY A 125 14.69 7.19 -1.31
CA GLY A 125 13.43 6.97 -0.63
C GLY A 125 13.20 5.50 -0.29
N ILE A 126 13.53 4.60 -1.20
CA ILE A 126 13.38 3.16 -1.00
C ILE A 126 14.33 2.65 0.07
N ILE A 127 15.57 3.08 0.07
CA ILE A 127 16.54 2.71 1.10
C ILE A 127 16.03 3.13 2.48
N THR A 128 15.51 4.34 2.60
CA THR A 128 14.97 4.85 3.84
C THR A 128 13.75 4.04 4.30
N LEU A 129 12.82 3.75 3.37
CA LEU A 129 11.64 2.97 3.66
C LEU A 129 11.99 1.54 4.06
N GLN A 130 12.94 0.92 3.39
CA GLN A 130 13.39 -0.43 3.73
C GLN A 130 13.97 -0.47 5.13
N HIS A 131 14.75 0.54 5.51
CA HIS A 131 15.32 0.65 6.84
C HIS A 131 14.21 0.74 7.91
N HIS A 132 13.17 1.55 7.67
CA HIS A 132 12.05 1.65 8.60
C HIS A 132 11.28 0.33 8.71
N ILE A 133 11.10 -0.38 7.62
CA ILE A 133 10.43 -1.69 7.62
C ILE A 133 11.25 -2.69 8.42
N ASP A 134 12.56 -2.73 8.22
CA ASP A 134 13.46 -3.63 8.93
C ASP A 134 13.44 -3.34 10.43
N GLU A 135 13.44 -2.09 10.84
CA GLU A 135 13.29 -1.71 12.25
C GLU A 135 11.96 -2.18 12.82
N ALA A 136 10.88 -2.05 12.08
CA ALA A 136 9.55 -2.46 12.53
C ALA A 136 9.44 -3.99 12.68
N ASN A 137 10.26 -4.75 11.96
CA ASN A 137 10.28 -6.21 12.01
C ASN A 137 11.21 -6.78 13.09
N GLU A 138 12.02 -5.95 13.68
CA GLU A 138 12.86 -6.34 14.81
C GLU A 138 12.02 -6.38 16.09
#